data_d982a4d1ab8f4272443ff6bd95c9000b
#
_entry.id   d982a4d1ab8f4272443ff6bd95c9000b
#
_cell.length_a   1.000
_cell.length_b   1.000
_cell.length_c   1.000
_cell.angle_alpha   90.00
_cell.angle_beta   90.00
_cell.angle_gamma   90.00
#
_symmetry.space_group_name_H-M   'P 1'
#
loop_
_entity.id
_entity.type
_entity.pdbx_description
1 polymer ?
#
loop_
_entity_poly.entity_id
_entity_poly.type
_entity_poly.pdbx_seq_one_letter_code
_entity_poly.pdbx_strand_id
1 'polypeptide(L)'
;MTERVLIIGGRGRIGSSVAQDILSHTQAEVTITGRTPDHGMNDPRVQFLVLDLADVEKLRKAIASTNLVVHCAGPFHYRDANVLKICIEHGVNYVDVSDHRSYTSKALKYHDAAIAAGVTAIVNTGIFPGISNSMVRQGVEQFDTAQKIHLSYLVSGSGGAGVTVMRTTFLGLQKPFESLIDGQWQMVKPYSQRETIDFPSPYGRTGVYWFDMPETFTLPHAFPSVKSVITKFGSVPDFYNHMTWIAAHVFPKQLMQRRAMIEFLAYVSHFMTDVTNRFSGIGVAVRSEITGRKDDREAVFCSSLVHGNTAVASGCGTGSIAQLLLDGKLKKPGVSPVEEALPTDLFEQAMQSRGIKISHNWL
;
A
#
# COMPACT_ATOMS: atom_id res chain seq x y z
N MET A 1 2.45 8.09 -30.20
CA MET A 1 1.21 7.32 -29.91
C MET A 1 0.79 7.68 -28.49
N THR A 2 -0.50 7.87 -28.24
CA THR A 2 -1.00 8.16 -26.90
C THR A 2 -0.88 6.91 -26.02
N GLU A 3 -0.31 7.06 -24.84
CA GLU A 3 -0.17 5.95 -23.88
C GLU A 3 -1.54 5.56 -23.33
N ARG A 4 -1.78 4.25 -23.18
CA ARG A 4 -3.04 3.70 -22.68
C ARG A 4 -2.83 2.96 -21.36
N VAL A 5 -3.61 3.32 -20.36
CA VAL A 5 -3.55 2.75 -19.01
C VAL A 5 -4.86 2.04 -18.69
N LEU A 6 -4.77 0.78 -18.24
CA LEU A 6 -5.90 0.02 -17.73
C LEU A 6 -5.85 0.01 -16.20
N ILE A 7 -6.87 0.59 -15.53
CA ILE A 7 -6.97 0.58 -14.07
C ILE A 7 -8.03 -0.44 -13.64
N ILE A 8 -7.57 -1.59 -13.18
CA ILE A 8 -8.41 -2.67 -12.67
C ILE A 8 -8.92 -2.28 -11.29
N GLY A 9 -10.25 -2.18 -11.14
CA GLY A 9 -10.88 -1.66 -9.94
C GLY A 9 -10.87 -0.12 -9.85
N GLY A 10 -10.72 0.55 -10.98
CA GLY A 10 -10.71 2.02 -11.10
C GLY A 10 -11.98 2.71 -10.61
N ARG A 11 -13.09 1.99 -10.49
CA ARG A 11 -14.31 2.48 -9.85
C ARG A 11 -14.21 2.62 -8.33
N GLY A 12 -13.28 1.90 -7.68
CA GLY A 12 -13.05 1.97 -6.22
C GLY A 12 -12.42 3.29 -5.80
N ARG A 13 -12.52 3.65 -4.51
CA ARG A 13 -11.97 4.93 -3.98
C ARG A 13 -10.48 5.09 -4.29
N ILE A 14 -9.66 4.07 -4.07
CA ILE A 14 -8.23 4.12 -4.40
C ILE A 14 -8.05 4.18 -5.91
N GLY A 15 -8.70 3.28 -6.67
CA GLY A 15 -8.54 3.23 -8.13
C GLY A 15 -8.99 4.51 -8.83
N SER A 16 -10.05 5.18 -8.35
CA SER A 16 -10.47 6.48 -8.89
C SER A 16 -9.47 7.58 -8.55
N SER A 17 -8.86 7.55 -7.37
CA SER A 17 -7.79 8.50 -7.00
C SER A 17 -6.53 8.28 -7.84
N VAL A 18 -6.17 7.03 -8.14
CA VAL A 18 -5.08 6.71 -9.10
C VAL A 18 -5.40 7.23 -10.50
N ALA A 19 -6.63 7.02 -10.99
CA ALA A 19 -7.06 7.54 -12.28
C ALA A 19 -6.94 9.06 -12.35
N GLN A 20 -7.41 9.75 -11.31
CA GLN A 20 -7.31 11.19 -11.19
C GLN A 20 -5.86 11.69 -11.20
N ASP A 21 -4.96 11.02 -10.46
CA ASP A 21 -3.55 11.37 -10.41
C ASP A 21 -2.88 11.20 -11.79
N ILE A 22 -3.11 10.07 -12.46
CA ILE A 22 -2.58 9.82 -13.81
C ILE A 22 -3.08 10.86 -14.81
N LEU A 23 -4.37 11.18 -14.79
CA LEU A 23 -4.96 12.20 -15.68
C LEU A 23 -4.39 13.59 -15.44
N SER A 24 -4.06 13.91 -14.18
CA SER A 24 -3.51 15.21 -13.80
C SER A 24 -2.04 15.38 -14.18
N HIS A 25 -1.28 14.28 -14.26
CA HIS A 25 0.19 14.34 -14.45
C HIS A 25 0.67 13.70 -15.76
N THR A 26 -0.24 13.17 -16.59
CA THR A 26 0.08 12.56 -17.89
C THR A 26 -0.95 12.94 -18.95
N GLN A 27 -0.64 12.61 -20.21
CA GLN A 27 -1.57 12.71 -21.34
C GLN A 27 -2.19 11.34 -21.72
N ALA A 28 -2.09 10.35 -20.85
CA ALA A 28 -2.56 9.00 -21.11
C ALA A 28 -4.09 8.92 -21.25
N GLU A 29 -4.55 8.02 -22.11
CA GLU A 29 -5.94 7.53 -22.12
C GLU A 29 -6.10 6.48 -21.02
N VAL A 30 -7.15 6.60 -20.21
CA VAL A 30 -7.37 5.75 -19.04
C VAL A 30 -8.63 4.93 -19.21
N THR A 31 -8.50 3.61 -19.16
CA THR A 31 -9.65 2.70 -19.06
C THR A 31 -9.81 2.27 -17.61
N ILE A 32 -10.89 2.69 -16.94
CA ILE A 32 -11.24 2.24 -15.59
C ILE A 32 -12.18 1.05 -15.65
N THR A 33 -12.03 0.11 -14.70
CA THR A 33 -12.91 -1.06 -14.68
C THR A 33 -13.71 -1.18 -13.39
N GLY A 34 -14.85 -1.87 -13.50
CA GLY A 34 -15.71 -2.27 -12.40
C GLY A 34 -16.60 -3.44 -12.81
N ARG A 35 -17.23 -4.11 -11.84
CA ARG A 35 -18.12 -5.26 -12.10
C ARG A 35 -19.52 -4.85 -12.55
N THR A 36 -19.94 -3.66 -12.26
CA THR A 36 -21.23 -3.11 -12.65
C THR A 36 -21.03 -1.83 -13.42
N PRO A 37 -21.89 -1.51 -14.40
CA PRO A 37 -21.83 -0.25 -15.13
C PRO A 37 -21.76 0.96 -14.20
N ASP A 38 -21.02 1.96 -14.61
CA ASP A 38 -20.88 3.24 -13.91
C ASP A 38 -20.76 4.34 -14.95
N HIS A 39 -21.26 5.53 -14.64
CA HIS A 39 -21.10 6.70 -15.49
C HIS A 39 -19.76 7.43 -15.29
N GLY A 40 -18.93 6.89 -14.39
CA GLY A 40 -17.51 7.15 -14.30
C GLY A 40 -17.10 8.60 -14.04
N MET A 41 -15.83 8.84 -14.32
CA MET A 41 -15.21 10.17 -14.28
C MET A 41 -15.60 10.95 -15.56
N ASN A 42 -15.95 12.21 -15.39
CA ASN A 42 -16.29 13.08 -16.52
C ASN A 42 -15.02 13.72 -17.13
N ASP A 43 -14.18 12.89 -17.74
CA ASP A 43 -12.99 13.33 -18.49
C ASP A 43 -13.00 12.62 -19.85
N PRO A 44 -12.80 13.32 -20.98
CA PRO A 44 -12.87 12.74 -22.34
C PRO A 44 -11.80 11.65 -22.59
N ARG A 45 -10.74 11.60 -21.80
CA ARG A 45 -9.69 10.57 -21.86
C ARG A 45 -10.05 9.31 -21.08
N VAL A 46 -11.21 9.28 -20.38
CA VAL A 46 -11.61 8.14 -19.55
C VAL A 46 -12.65 7.31 -20.26
N GLN A 47 -12.40 6.01 -20.32
CA GLN A 47 -13.38 5.01 -20.77
C GLN A 47 -13.69 4.06 -19.61
N PHE A 48 -14.94 3.59 -19.56
CA PHE A 48 -15.35 2.59 -18.59
C PHE A 48 -15.55 1.22 -19.24
N LEU A 49 -14.92 0.21 -18.64
CA LEU A 49 -15.05 -1.18 -19.07
C LEU A 49 -15.65 -2.03 -17.93
N VAL A 50 -16.82 -2.64 -18.16
CA VAL A 50 -17.35 -3.66 -17.25
C VAL A 50 -16.47 -4.90 -17.35
N LEU A 51 -15.78 -5.26 -16.26
CA LEU A 51 -14.83 -6.37 -16.21
C LEU A 51 -14.93 -7.10 -14.88
N ASP A 52 -15.17 -8.42 -14.95
CA ASP A 52 -14.91 -9.32 -13.84
C ASP A 52 -13.58 -10.04 -14.08
N LEU A 53 -12.73 -10.14 -13.05
CA LEU A 53 -11.44 -10.83 -13.15
C LEU A 53 -11.57 -12.35 -13.38
N ALA A 54 -12.76 -12.92 -13.14
CA ALA A 54 -13.08 -14.30 -13.50
C ALA A 54 -13.23 -14.50 -15.02
N ASP A 55 -13.55 -13.44 -15.78
CA ASP A 55 -13.59 -13.47 -17.24
C ASP A 55 -12.17 -13.25 -17.81
N VAL A 56 -11.40 -14.33 -17.84
CA VAL A 56 -9.99 -14.32 -18.23
C VAL A 56 -9.80 -13.86 -19.67
N GLU A 57 -10.70 -14.22 -20.59
CA GLU A 57 -10.61 -13.85 -22.00
C GLU A 57 -10.79 -12.34 -22.19
N LYS A 58 -11.77 -11.77 -21.52
CA LYS A 58 -12.01 -10.33 -21.54
C LYS A 58 -10.85 -9.55 -20.89
N LEU A 59 -10.32 -10.09 -19.80
CA LEU A 59 -9.14 -9.53 -19.10
C LEU A 59 -7.92 -9.52 -20.05
N ARG A 60 -7.62 -10.63 -20.73
CA ARG A 60 -6.51 -10.72 -21.71
C ARG A 60 -6.65 -9.68 -22.82
N LYS A 61 -7.84 -9.56 -23.42
CA LYS A 61 -8.10 -8.56 -24.46
C LYS A 61 -7.90 -7.14 -23.98
N ALA A 62 -8.37 -6.84 -22.77
CA ALA A 62 -8.19 -5.52 -22.15
C ALA A 62 -6.71 -5.20 -21.91
N ILE A 63 -5.93 -6.15 -21.37
CA ILE A 63 -4.50 -5.96 -21.10
C ILE A 63 -3.70 -5.81 -22.40
N ALA A 64 -3.94 -6.67 -23.40
CA ALA A 64 -3.22 -6.66 -24.67
C ALA A 64 -3.29 -5.33 -25.44
N SER A 65 -4.28 -4.49 -25.12
CA SER A 65 -4.50 -3.19 -25.77
C SER A 65 -3.91 -2.00 -25.00
N THR A 66 -3.13 -2.23 -23.94
CA THR A 66 -2.62 -1.18 -23.05
C THR A 66 -1.10 -1.18 -22.95
N ASN A 67 -0.52 -0.06 -22.48
CA ASN A 67 0.90 0.10 -22.21
C ASN A 67 1.23 -0.18 -20.73
N LEU A 68 0.24 0.04 -19.85
CA LEU A 68 0.38 -0.11 -18.40
C LEU A 68 -0.91 -0.61 -17.78
N VAL A 69 -0.80 -1.57 -16.87
CA VAL A 69 -1.90 -2.00 -16.00
C VAL A 69 -1.65 -1.53 -14.57
N VAL A 70 -2.67 -0.90 -13.97
CA VAL A 70 -2.68 -0.57 -12.54
C VAL A 70 -3.76 -1.39 -11.84
N HIS A 71 -3.36 -2.28 -10.93
CA HIS A 71 -4.27 -3.19 -10.25
C HIS A 71 -4.68 -2.66 -8.87
N CYS A 72 -5.92 -2.16 -8.77
CA CYS A 72 -6.51 -1.64 -7.53
C CYS A 72 -7.68 -2.50 -7.00
N ALA A 73 -7.93 -3.69 -7.57
CA ALA A 73 -9.10 -4.51 -7.23
C ALA A 73 -8.84 -5.47 -6.06
N GLY A 74 -8.77 -4.94 -4.85
CA GLY A 74 -8.68 -5.73 -3.61
C GLY A 74 -9.98 -6.48 -3.23
N PRO A 75 -10.03 -7.15 -2.04
CA PRO A 75 -8.92 -7.39 -1.12
C PRO A 75 -7.87 -8.35 -1.71
N PHE A 76 -6.59 -7.97 -1.58
CA PHE A 76 -5.50 -8.77 -2.16
C PHE A 76 -5.27 -10.11 -1.44
N HIS A 77 -5.78 -10.27 -0.22
CA HIS A 77 -5.82 -11.57 0.46
C HIS A 77 -6.46 -12.68 -0.40
N TYR A 78 -7.49 -12.35 -1.18
CA TYR A 78 -8.23 -13.30 -2.03
C TYR A 78 -7.74 -13.34 -3.47
N ARG A 79 -6.71 -12.56 -3.82
CA ARG A 79 -6.19 -12.51 -5.19
C ARG A 79 -5.07 -13.52 -5.40
N ASP A 80 -5.04 -14.04 -6.61
CA ASP A 80 -3.88 -14.67 -7.21
C ASP A 80 -3.10 -13.64 -8.05
N ALA A 81 -1.95 -14.04 -8.57
CA ALA A 81 -1.13 -13.16 -9.41
C ALA A 81 -1.51 -13.26 -10.92
N ASN A 82 -2.72 -13.69 -11.27
CA ASN A 82 -3.11 -13.94 -12.66
C ASN A 82 -3.08 -12.67 -13.53
N VAL A 83 -3.49 -11.52 -12.98
CA VAL A 83 -3.40 -10.24 -13.69
C VAL A 83 -1.96 -9.92 -14.05
N LEU A 84 -1.03 -10.02 -13.11
CA LEU A 84 0.40 -9.83 -13.34
C LEU A 84 0.95 -10.83 -14.37
N LYS A 85 0.59 -12.10 -14.26
CA LYS A 85 0.98 -13.13 -15.22
C LYS A 85 0.56 -12.77 -16.65
N ILE A 86 -0.68 -12.34 -16.84
CA ILE A 86 -1.18 -11.94 -18.16
C ILE A 86 -0.43 -10.69 -18.66
N CYS A 87 -0.11 -9.72 -17.81
CA CYS A 87 0.70 -8.56 -18.18
C CYS A 87 2.07 -9.00 -18.70
N ILE A 88 2.75 -9.92 -18.02
CA ILE A 88 4.04 -10.49 -18.44
C ILE A 88 3.91 -11.20 -19.80
N GLU A 89 2.88 -12.02 -19.99
CA GLU A 89 2.62 -12.72 -21.24
C GLU A 89 2.42 -11.79 -22.44
N HIS A 90 1.94 -10.56 -22.18
CA HIS A 90 1.69 -9.55 -23.22
C HIS A 90 2.76 -8.44 -23.31
N GLY A 91 3.83 -8.52 -22.49
CA GLY A 91 4.87 -7.49 -22.47
C GLY A 91 4.41 -6.13 -21.93
N VAL A 92 3.39 -6.12 -21.07
CA VAL A 92 2.75 -4.92 -20.51
C VAL A 92 3.28 -4.65 -19.10
N ASN A 93 3.70 -3.41 -18.83
CA ASN A 93 4.13 -3.02 -17.48
C ASN A 93 2.99 -3.08 -16.47
N TYR A 94 3.35 -3.30 -15.21
CA TYR A 94 2.37 -3.55 -14.15
C TYR A 94 2.69 -2.79 -12.87
N VAL A 95 1.64 -2.27 -12.22
CA VAL A 95 1.70 -1.63 -10.90
C VAL A 95 0.51 -2.10 -10.07
N ASP A 96 0.67 -2.31 -8.76
CA ASP A 96 -0.45 -2.61 -7.88
C ASP A 96 -0.41 -1.90 -6.52
N VAL A 97 -1.56 -1.80 -5.88
CA VAL A 97 -1.73 -1.27 -4.52
C VAL A 97 -1.87 -2.40 -3.49
N SER A 98 -1.23 -3.55 -3.72
CA SER A 98 -1.37 -4.70 -2.83
C SER A 98 -0.86 -4.41 -1.42
N ASP A 99 -1.64 -4.86 -0.44
CA ASP A 99 -1.45 -4.62 0.98
C ASP A 99 -1.42 -5.92 1.80
N HIS A 100 -1.23 -7.07 1.13
CA HIS A 100 -1.27 -8.37 1.79
C HIS A 100 -0.09 -9.25 1.41
N ARG A 101 0.66 -9.76 2.43
CA ARG A 101 1.88 -10.54 2.25
C ARG A 101 1.70 -11.75 1.32
N SER A 102 0.53 -12.46 1.38
CA SER A 102 0.32 -13.64 0.55
C SER A 102 0.25 -13.33 -0.94
N TYR A 103 -0.25 -12.16 -1.32
CA TYR A 103 -0.27 -11.71 -2.70
C TYR A 103 1.13 -11.29 -3.14
N THR A 104 1.80 -10.43 -2.37
CA THR A 104 3.16 -9.97 -2.66
C THR A 104 4.11 -11.14 -2.85
N SER A 105 4.06 -12.13 -1.94
CA SER A 105 4.87 -13.35 -2.06
C SER A 105 4.58 -14.17 -3.34
N LYS A 106 3.34 -14.18 -3.83
CA LYS A 106 2.99 -14.83 -5.12
C LYS A 106 3.50 -14.02 -6.31
N ALA A 107 3.36 -12.69 -6.25
CA ALA A 107 3.78 -11.80 -7.33
C ALA A 107 5.31 -11.86 -7.55
N LEU A 108 6.09 -11.84 -6.47
CA LEU A 108 7.55 -11.92 -6.53
C LEU A 108 8.09 -13.20 -7.22
N LYS A 109 7.32 -14.28 -7.23
CA LYS A 109 7.70 -15.53 -7.96
C LYS A 109 7.74 -15.36 -9.47
N TYR A 110 7.18 -14.31 -10.01
CA TYR A 110 7.21 -14.01 -11.45
C TYR A 110 8.38 -13.10 -11.85
N HIS A 111 9.33 -12.83 -10.94
CA HIS A 111 10.46 -11.93 -11.17
C HIS A 111 11.25 -12.28 -12.44
N ASP A 112 11.73 -13.52 -12.55
CA ASP A 112 12.54 -13.97 -13.70
C ASP A 112 11.74 -13.96 -15.00
N ALA A 113 10.46 -14.34 -14.95
CA ALA A 113 9.58 -14.30 -16.11
C ALA A 113 9.36 -12.85 -16.62
N ALA A 114 9.23 -11.90 -15.70
CA ALA A 114 9.10 -10.48 -16.04
C ALA A 114 10.41 -9.93 -16.62
N ILE A 115 11.59 -10.36 -16.11
CA ILE A 115 12.90 -10.01 -16.72
C ILE A 115 12.96 -10.52 -18.16
N ALA A 116 12.63 -11.79 -18.38
CA ALA A 116 12.67 -12.40 -19.70
C ALA A 116 11.73 -11.72 -20.71
N ALA A 117 10.60 -11.21 -20.23
CA ALA A 117 9.64 -10.49 -21.04
C ALA A 117 9.95 -8.97 -21.18
N GLY A 118 10.97 -8.44 -20.52
CA GLY A 118 11.31 -7.03 -20.47
C GLY A 118 10.27 -6.15 -19.72
N VAL A 119 9.42 -6.77 -18.89
CA VAL A 119 8.33 -6.12 -18.16
C VAL A 119 8.83 -5.58 -16.83
N THR A 120 8.54 -4.32 -16.54
CA THR A 120 8.69 -3.72 -15.23
C THR A 120 7.38 -3.85 -14.47
N ALA A 121 7.39 -4.60 -13.36
CA ALA A 121 6.25 -4.80 -12.48
C ALA A 121 6.59 -4.33 -11.06
N ILE A 122 5.87 -3.33 -10.56
CA ILE A 122 6.11 -2.77 -9.23
C ILE A 122 4.89 -3.03 -8.34
N VAL A 123 5.12 -3.76 -7.26
CA VAL A 123 4.08 -4.11 -6.30
C VAL A 123 4.15 -3.23 -5.05
N ASN A 124 3.05 -3.17 -4.29
CA ASN A 124 2.99 -2.45 -3.02
C ASN A 124 3.20 -0.93 -3.17
N THR A 125 2.45 -0.27 -4.06
CA THR A 125 2.71 1.13 -4.44
C THR A 125 1.75 2.16 -3.81
N GLY A 126 0.88 1.75 -2.88
CA GLY A 126 -0.09 2.63 -2.22
C GLY A 126 0.54 3.65 -1.27
N ILE A 127 -0.02 3.75 -0.07
CA ILE A 127 0.54 4.59 1.00
C ILE A 127 1.28 3.75 2.05
N PHE A 128 0.67 2.65 2.50
CA PHE A 128 1.26 1.63 3.37
C PHE A 128 0.70 0.24 2.98
N PRO A 129 1.49 -0.56 2.26
CA PRO A 129 2.82 -0.26 1.69
C PRO A 129 2.76 0.74 0.52
N GLY A 130 3.90 1.37 0.25
CA GLY A 130 4.08 2.27 -0.87
C GLY A 130 4.90 3.50 -0.52
N ILE A 131 4.26 4.64 -0.25
CA ILE A 131 4.96 5.85 0.20
C ILE A 131 5.79 5.56 1.46
N SER A 132 5.26 4.76 2.40
CA SER A 132 5.97 4.32 3.61
C SER A 132 7.29 3.61 3.31
N ASN A 133 7.30 2.72 2.33
CA ASN A 133 8.50 1.97 1.92
C ASN A 133 9.55 2.89 1.29
N SER A 134 9.12 3.86 0.49
CA SER A 134 10.01 4.87 -0.08
C SER A 134 10.58 5.80 1.00
N MET A 135 9.79 6.16 2.02
CA MET A 135 10.28 6.88 3.22
C MET A 135 11.33 6.05 3.99
N VAL A 136 11.13 4.73 4.09
CA VAL A 136 12.12 3.82 4.69
C VAL A 136 13.40 3.83 3.89
N ARG A 137 13.34 3.65 2.57
CA ARG A 137 14.52 3.69 1.68
C ARG A 137 15.28 5.00 1.86
N GLN A 138 14.59 6.13 1.78
CA GLN A 138 15.16 7.44 2.01
C GLN A 138 15.87 7.54 3.37
N GLY A 139 15.25 6.99 4.43
CA GLY A 139 15.85 6.96 5.77
C GLY A 139 17.06 6.04 5.87
N VAL A 140 16.99 4.83 5.29
CA VAL A 140 18.11 3.87 5.30
C VAL A 140 19.33 4.45 4.59
N GLU A 141 19.13 5.17 3.48
CA GLU A 141 20.21 5.82 2.71
C GLU A 141 20.92 6.96 3.47
N GLN A 142 20.41 7.38 4.65
CA GLN A 142 21.08 8.37 5.51
C GLN A 142 22.16 7.76 6.41
N PHE A 143 22.27 6.43 6.50
CA PHE A 143 23.15 5.72 7.43
C PHE A 143 24.26 4.98 6.72
N ASP A 144 25.40 4.86 7.38
CA ASP A 144 26.46 3.92 6.97
C ASP A 144 25.98 2.47 7.14
N THR A 145 25.19 2.21 8.20
CA THR A 145 24.56 0.91 8.46
C THR A 145 23.24 1.11 9.19
N ALA A 146 22.13 0.87 8.52
CA ALA A 146 20.82 0.82 9.15
C ALA A 146 20.63 -0.54 9.84
N GLN A 147 20.10 -0.54 11.05
CA GLN A 147 19.96 -1.73 11.90
C GLN A 147 18.50 -2.06 12.22
N LYS A 148 17.66 -1.04 12.40
CA LYS A 148 16.25 -1.21 12.77
C LYS A 148 15.36 -0.27 11.98
N ILE A 149 14.26 -0.81 11.51
CA ILE A 149 13.15 -0.09 10.87
C ILE A 149 11.93 -0.20 11.77
N HIS A 150 11.33 0.91 12.15
CA HIS A 150 10.08 0.96 12.87
C HIS A 150 9.08 1.82 12.11
N LEU A 151 8.08 1.17 11.52
CA LEU A 151 6.98 1.79 10.80
C LEU A 151 5.71 1.81 11.65
N SER A 152 5.12 2.98 11.78
CA SER A 152 3.86 3.19 12.49
C SER A 152 2.85 3.87 11.58
N TYR A 153 1.66 3.28 11.48
CA TYR A 153 0.55 3.78 10.68
C TYR A 153 -0.61 4.16 11.59
N LEU A 154 -1.24 5.26 11.28
CA LEU A 154 -2.40 5.75 11.99
C LEU A 154 -3.48 6.15 10.99
N VAL A 155 -4.71 5.69 11.23
CA VAL A 155 -5.87 6.09 10.45
C VAL A 155 -6.89 6.75 11.35
N SER A 156 -7.38 7.93 10.94
CA SER A 156 -8.46 8.64 11.61
C SER A 156 -9.77 8.43 10.86
N GLY A 157 -10.80 8.02 11.57
CA GLY A 157 -12.10 7.69 11.00
C GLY A 157 -12.01 6.60 9.94
N SER A 158 -12.67 6.78 8.81
CA SER A 158 -12.57 5.87 7.66
C SER A 158 -11.25 6.02 6.90
N GLY A 159 -10.40 6.98 7.26
CA GLY A 159 -9.21 7.34 6.49
C GLY A 159 -9.50 7.84 5.08
N GLY A 160 -10.77 8.02 4.71
CA GLY A 160 -11.21 8.26 3.32
C GLY A 160 -11.19 6.99 2.45
N ALA A 161 -10.82 5.84 3.03
CA ALA A 161 -10.84 4.56 2.35
C ALA A 161 -12.25 3.93 2.36
N GLY A 162 -12.47 2.92 1.51
CA GLY A 162 -13.74 2.20 1.44
C GLY A 162 -13.77 0.96 2.33
N VAL A 163 -14.91 0.28 2.37
CA VAL A 163 -15.15 -0.97 3.14
C VAL A 163 -14.11 -2.07 2.85
N THR A 164 -13.49 -2.05 1.67
CA THR A 164 -12.43 -3.02 1.31
C THR A 164 -11.23 -2.92 2.24
N VAL A 165 -10.82 -1.72 2.63
CA VAL A 165 -9.69 -1.53 3.58
C VAL A 165 -10.08 -2.05 4.97
N MET A 166 -11.34 -1.86 5.40
CA MET A 166 -11.82 -2.46 6.65
C MET A 166 -11.75 -4.00 6.60
N ARG A 167 -12.11 -4.61 5.46
CA ARG A 167 -11.92 -6.07 5.26
C ARG A 167 -10.47 -6.48 5.41
N THR A 168 -9.54 -5.77 4.79
CA THR A 168 -8.09 -6.06 4.90
C THR A 168 -7.63 -5.99 6.35
N THR A 169 -8.09 -4.99 7.11
CA THR A 169 -7.77 -4.88 8.54
C THR A 169 -8.17 -6.14 9.29
N PHE A 170 -9.42 -6.61 9.17
CA PHE A 170 -9.86 -7.81 9.87
C PHE A 170 -9.23 -9.10 9.34
N LEU A 171 -8.89 -9.17 8.06
CA LEU A 171 -8.13 -10.29 7.50
C LEU A 171 -6.72 -10.38 8.08
N GLY A 172 -6.07 -9.24 8.34
CA GLY A 172 -4.76 -9.17 8.98
C GLY A 172 -4.75 -9.61 10.46
N LEU A 173 -5.92 -9.73 11.12
CA LEU A 173 -6.02 -10.21 12.50
C LEU A 173 -6.10 -11.73 12.64
N GLN A 174 -6.30 -12.47 11.55
CA GLN A 174 -6.68 -13.89 11.60
C GLN A 174 -5.57 -14.82 12.08
N LYS A 175 -4.31 -14.50 11.80
CA LYS A 175 -3.18 -15.40 12.03
C LYS A 175 -1.96 -14.64 12.54
N PRO A 176 -1.13 -15.26 13.39
CA PRO A 176 0.23 -14.77 13.64
C PRO A 176 1.02 -14.69 12.34
N PHE A 177 1.98 -13.79 12.31
CA PHE A 177 2.85 -13.55 11.16
C PHE A 177 4.31 -13.46 11.60
N GLU A 178 5.23 -13.69 10.67
CA GLU A 178 6.66 -13.58 10.92
C GLU A 178 7.14 -12.15 10.71
N SER A 179 8.01 -11.69 11.60
CA SER A 179 8.76 -10.45 11.46
C SER A 179 10.21 -10.68 11.89
N LEU A 180 11.13 -9.95 11.29
CA LEU A 180 12.54 -9.98 11.67
C LEU A 180 12.73 -9.13 12.93
N ILE A 181 13.21 -9.74 14.01
CA ILE A 181 13.46 -9.09 15.30
C ILE A 181 14.82 -9.56 15.81
N ASP A 182 15.74 -8.61 16.01
CA ASP A 182 17.11 -8.86 16.49
C ASP A 182 17.87 -9.93 15.66
N GLY A 183 17.68 -9.88 14.34
CA GLY A 183 18.30 -10.79 13.39
C GLY A 183 17.67 -12.18 13.30
N GLN A 184 16.54 -12.41 13.95
CA GLN A 184 15.82 -13.69 13.97
C GLN A 184 14.37 -13.49 13.51
N TRP A 185 13.87 -14.43 12.70
CA TRP A 185 12.48 -14.50 12.35
C TRP A 185 11.65 -15.00 13.52
N GLN A 186 10.73 -14.18 14.00
CA GLN A 186 9.89 -14.46 15.14
C GLN A 186 8.41 -14.34 14.79
N MET A 187 7.60 -15.24 15.37
CA MET A 187 6.14 -15.21 15.22
C MET A 187 5.54 -14.15 16.14
N VAL A 188 4.84 -13.21 15.53
CA VAL A 188 4.17 -12.09 16.21
C VAL A 188 2.65 -12.26 16.13
N LYS A 189 1.94 -11.99 17.24
CA LYS A 189 0.47 -11.96 17.23
C LYS A 189 -0.02 -10.61 16.71
N PRO A 190 -0.97 -10.60 15.76
CA PRO A 190 -1.53 -9.33 15.29
C PRO A 190 -2.25 -8.61 16.45
N TYR A 191 -2.22 -7.30 16.39
CA TYR A 191 -2.83 -6.38 17.35
C TYR A 191 -2.37 -6.59 18.79
N SER A 192 -1.13 -7.05 19.00
CA SER A 192 -0.48 -7.21 20.29
C SER A 192 0.54 -6.09 20.57
N GLN A 193 1.08 -6.06 21.80
CA GLN A 193 2.16 -5.17 22.24
C GLN A 193 1.91 -3.70 21.84
N ARG A 194 0.93 -3.11 22.51
CA ARG A 194 0.61 -1.67 22.35
C ARG A 194 1.83 -0.81 22.64
N GLU A 195 2.12 0.11 21.75
CA GLU A 195 3.08 1.21 21.93
C GLU A 195 2.38 2.55 21.78
N THR A 196 2.92 3.58 22.40
CA THR A 196 2.45 4.95 22.21
C THR A 196 3.46 5.69 21.35
N ILE A 197 3.04 6.12 20.17
CA ILE A 197 3.85 6.84 19.21
C ILE A 197 3.36 8.29 19.14
N ASP A 198 4.31 9.22 19.06
CA ASP A 198 4.02 10.63 18.87
C ASP A 198 3.97 10.95 17.37
N PHE A 199 2.76 11.08 16.86
CA PHE A 199 2.52 11.47 15.47
C PHE A 199 2.45 12.99 15.34
N PRO A 200 2.75 13.56 14.15
CA PRO A 200 2.55 14.98 13.93
C PRO A 200 1.09 15.42 14.16
N SER A 201 0.89 16.72 14.43
CA SER A 201 -0.44 17.31 14.49
C SER A 201 -1.26 16.93 13.24
N PRO A 202 -2.57 16.59 13.42
CA PRO A 202 -3.41 16.78 14.60
C PRO A 202 -3.45 15.58 15.57
N TYR A 203 -2.66 14.54 15.39
CA TYR A 203 -2.86 13.24 16.06
C TYR A 203 -2.16 13.13 17.43
N GLY A 204 -0.93 13.66 17.56
CA GLY A 204 -0.16 13.57 18.81
C GLY A 204 0.08 12.13 19.28
N ARG A 205 0.13 11.94 20.58
CA ARG A 205 0.44 10.63 21.20
C ARG A 205 -0.71 9.64 21.06
N THR A 206 -0.52 8.60 20.25
CA THR A 206 -1.55 7.62 19.92
C THR A 206 -1.03 6.19 20.04
N GLY A 207 -1.93 5.27 20.46
CA GLY A 207 -1.63 3.85 20.60
C GLY A 207 -1.58 3.14 19.25
N VAL A 208 -0.54 2.33 19.05
CA VAL A 208 -0.38 1.46 17.88
C VAL A 208 -0.02 0.05 18.31
N TYR A 209 -0.31 -0.93 17.45
CA TYR A 209 -0.19 -2.36 17.73
C TYR A 209 0.49 -3.07 16.56
N TRP A 210 1.12 -4.22 16.81
CA TRP A 210 1.65 -5.05 15.73
C TRP A 210 0.60 -5.36 14.67
N PHE A 211 0.97 -5.17 13.41
CA PHE A 211 0.08 -5.45 12.30
C PHE A 211 0.83 -6.08 11.13
N ASP A 212 0.25 -7.14 10.53
CA ASP A 212 0.86 -7.84 9.40
C ASP A 212 0.77 -7.02 8.13
N MET A 213 1.93 -6.63 7.62
CA MET A 213 2.08 -5.89 6.38
C MET A 213 3.20 -6.51 5.52
N PRO A 214 3.16 -6.36 4.19
CA PRO A 214 4.23 -6.85 3.32
C PRO A 214 5.62 -6.41 3.73
N GLU A 215 5.77 -5.21 4.28
CA GLU A 215 7.01 -4.61 4.75
C GLU A 215 7.78 -5.48 5.74
N THR A 216 7.09 -6.32 6.52
CA THR A 216 7.74 -7.20 7.49
C THR A 216 8.66 -8.22 6.86
N PHE A 217 8.49 -8.53 5.55
CA PHE A 217 9.37 -9.42 4.83
C PHE A 217 10.05 -8.78 3.62
N THR A 218 9.46 -7.77 2.97
CA THR A 218 10.09 -7.11 1.81
C THR A 218 11.25 -6.21 2.23
N LEU A 219 11.11 -5.45 3.34
CA LEU A 219 12.18 -4.57 3.83
C LEU A 219 13.44 -5.31 4.28
N PRO A 220 13.38 -6.47 4.99
CA PRO A 220 14.60 -7.24 5.29
C PRO A 220 15.31 -7.75 4.03
N HIS A 221 14.57 -8.03 2.96
CA HIS A 221 15.14 -8.40 1.66
C HIS A 221 15.83 -7.23 0.97
N ALA A 222 15.17 -6.08 0.94
CA ALA A 222 15.70 -4.88 0.32
C ALA A 222 16.91 -4.31 1.09
N PHE A 223 16.96 -4.47 2.42
CA PHE A 223 17.98 -3.90 3.30
C PHE A 223 18.60 -4.98 4.22
N PRO A 224 19.55 -5.80 3.71
CA PRO A 224 20.08 -6.94 4.47
C PRO A 224 20.87 -6.59 5.75
N SER A 225 21.31 -5.33 5.91
CA SER A 225 21.96 -4.86 7.14
C SER A 225 20.99 -4.74 8.32
N VAL A 226 19.69 -4.59 8.03
CA VAL A 226 18.64 -4.41 9.03
C VAL A 226 18.43 -5.70 9.81
N LYS A 227 18.37 -5.59 11.13
CA LYS A 227 18.18 -6.71 12.07
C LYS A 227 16.76 -6.76 12.64
N SER A 228 16.01 -5.65 12.57
CA SER A 228 14.63 -5.60 13.08
C SER A 228 13.75 -4.76 12.16
N VAL A 229 12.58 -5.32 11.80
CA VAL A 229 11.52 -4.59 11.08
C VAL A 229 10.24 -4.70 11.90
N ILE A 230 9.75 -3.56 12.37
CA ILE A 230 8.56 -3.44 13.21
C ILE A 230 7.51 -2.67 12.42
N THR A 231 6.33 -3.26 12.26
CA THR A 231 5.17 -2.62 11.66
C THR A 231 4.04 -2.52 12.67
N LYS A 232 3.61 -1.30 12.94
CA LYS A 232 2.54 -1.00 13.90
C LYS A 232 1.39 -0.27 13.22
N PHE A 233 0.18 -0.53 13.67
CA PHE A 233 -1.04 0.11 13.19
C PHE A 233 -1.90 0.59 14.34
N GLY A 234 -2.53 1.74 14.18
CA GLY A 234 -3.50 2.28 15.12
C GLY A 234 -4.61 3.07 14.44
N SER A 235 -5.65 3.36 15.20
CA SER A 235 -6.82 4.11 14.76
C SER A 235 -7.15 5.23 15.74
N VAL A 236 -7.71 6.32 15.22
CA VAL A 236 -8.26 7.43 16.03
C VAL A 236 -9.77 7.52 15.76
N PRO A 237 -10.58 7.63 16.81
CA PRO A 237 -10.24 7.62 18.25
C PRO A 237 -9.77 6.26 18.76
N ASP A 238 -9.02 6.26 19.89
CA ASP A 238 -8.38 5.05 20.48
C ASP A 238 -9.41 3.96 20.84
N PHE A 239 -10.67 4.30 20.96
CA PHE A 239 -11.77 3.35 21.14
C PHE A 239 -11.78 2.26 20.05
N TYR A 240 -11.50 2.61 18.79
CA TYR A 240 -11.41 1.63 17.69
C TYR A 240 -10.28 0.63 17.89
N ASN A 241 -9.17 1.06 18.50
CA ASN A 241 -8.08 0.17 18.86
C ASN A 241 -8.53 -0.90 19.85
N HIS A 242 -9.32 -0.53 20.87
CA HIS A 242 -9.86 -1.47 21.85
C HIS A 242 -10.82 -2.48 21.19
N MET A 243 -11.72 -2.02 20.33
CA MET A 243 -12.64 -2.88 19.59
C MET A 243 -11.89 -3.86 18.67
N THR A 244 -10.86 -3.40 17.97
CA THR A 244 -10.02 -4.24 17.12
C THR A 244 -9.22 -5.24 17.93
N TRP A 245 -8.73 -4.84 19.11
CA TRP A 245 -8.05 -5.74 20.04
C TRP A 245 -8.98 -6.87 20.54
N ILE A 246 -10.22 -6.53 20.90
CA ILE A 246 -11.26 -7.51 21.28
C ILE A 246 -11.51 -8.50 20.12
N ALA A 247 -11.66 -7.99 18.89
CA ALA A 247 -11.85 -8.84 17.72
C ALA A 247 -10.66 -9.79 17.50
N ALA A 248 -9.43 -9.33 17.72
CA ALA A 248 -8.21 -10.11 17.52
C ALA A 248 -7.96 -11.17 18.62
N HIS A 249 -8.36 -10.90 19.87
CA HIS A 249 -7.93 -11.70 21.03
C HIS A 249 -9.06 -12.40 21.77
N VAL A 250 -10.28 -11.88 21.72
CA VAL A 250 -11.43 -12.41 22.46
C VAL A 250 -12.35 -13.26 21.58
N PHE A 251 -12.52 -12.88 20.31
CA PHE A 251 -13.40 -13.65 19.42
C PHE A 251 -12.80 -15.02 19.09
N PRO A 252 -13.63 -16.09 19.05
CA PRO A 252 -13.17 -17.42 18.65
C PRO A 252 -12.51 -17.38 17.26
N LYS A 253 -11.34 -18.01 17.13
CA LYS A 253 -10.58 -18.04 15.86
C LYS A 253 -11.41 -18.59 14.69
N GLN A 254 -12.23 -19.63 14.95
CA GLN A 254 -13.11 -20.22 13.93
C GLN A 254 -14.14 -19.20 13.39
N LEU A 255 -14.59 -18.29 14.26
CA LEU A 255 -15.52 -17.23 13.88
C LEU A 255 -14.83 -16.18 13.01
N MET A 256 -13.63 -15.74 13.41
CA MET A 256 -12.83 -14.76 12.65
C MET A 256 -12.34 -15.28 11.29
N GLN A 257 -12.31 -16.61 11.07
CA GLN A 257 -12.00 -17.21 9.79
C GLN A 257 -13.18 -17.26 8.80
N ARG A 258 -14.41 -17.03 9.29
CA ARG A 258 -15.61 -17.05 8.44
C ARG A 258 -15.71 -15.74 7.65
N ARG A 259 -15.85 -15.87 6.33
CA ARG A 259 -16.02 -14.72 5.42
C ARG A 259 -17.18 -13.82 5.85
N ALA A 260 -18.31 -14.40 6.26
CA ALA A 260 -19.48 -13.65 6.72
C ALA A 260 -19.16 -12.75 7.94
N MET A 261 -18.31 -13.22 8.87
CA MET A 261 -17.90 -12.42 10.03
C MET A 261 -17.01 -11.25 9.60
N ILE A 262 -16.06 -11.47 8.69
CA ILE A 262 -15.22 -10.41 8.14
C ILE A 262 -16.06 -9.34 7.44
N GLU A 263 -17.04 -9.76 6.62
CA GLU A 263 -17.98 -8.83 5.98
C GLU A 263 -18.78 -8.03 7.01
N PHE A 264 -19.35 -8.70 8.02
CA PHE A 264 -20.09 -8.06 9.09
C PHE A 264 -19.24 -7.01 9.83
N LEU A 265 -18.05 -7.41 10.29
CA LEU A 265 -17.15 -6.50 11.01
C LEU A 265 -16.71 -5.32 10.12
N ALA A 266 -16.42 -5.56 8.84
CA ALA A 266 -16.04 -4.52 7.91
C ALA A 266 -17.16 -3.49 7.68
N TYR A 267 -18.40 -3.94 7.50
CA TYR A 267 -19.53 -3.02 7.32
C TYR A 267 -19.88 -2.27 8.60
N VAL A 268 -19.89 -2.94 9.76
CA VAL A 268 -20.12 -2.29 11.05
C VAL A 268 -19.05 -1.24 11.33
N SER A 269 -17.78 -1.59 11.14
CA SER A 269 -16.68 -0.64 11.36
C SER A 269 -16.77 0.55 10.39
N HIS A 270 -17.08 0.31 9.12
CA HIS A 270 -17.25 1.38 8.15
C HIS A 270 -18.40 2.33 8.55
N PHE A 271 -19.54 1.77 8.93
CA PHE A 271 -20.67 2.57 9.41
C PHE A 271 -20.32 3.39 10.67
N MET A 272 -19.66 2.76 11.65
CA MET A 272 -19.23 3.45 12.87
C MET A 272 -18.24 4.58 12.56
N THR A 273 -17.27 4.34 11.67
CA THR A 273 -16.32 5.38 11.27
C THR A 273 -16.98 6.51 10.50
N ASP A 274 -17.96 6.25 9.67
CA ASP A 274 -18.71 7.30 8.97
C ASP A 274 -19.49 8.22 9.96
N VAL A 275 -20.05 7.64 11.03
CA VAL A 275 -20.69 8.41 12.09
C VAL A 275 -19.69 9.28 12.85
N THR A 276 -18.52 8.74 13.17
CA THR A 276 -17.50 9.45 13.97
C THR A 276 -16.60 10.38 13.15
N ASN A 277 -16.59 10.28 11.83
CA ASN A 277 -15.81 11.16 10.93
C ASN A 277 -16.06 12.67 11.23
N ARG A 278 -17.27 12.99 11.70
CA ARG A 278 -17.64 14.39 12.06
C ARG A 278 -16.87 14.91 13.28
N PHE A 279 -16.39 14.02 14.16
CA PHE A 279 -15.70 14.36 15.40
C PHE A 279 -14.20 14.10 15.36
N SER A 280 -13.80 12.97 14.77
CA SER A 280 -12.39 12.56 14.70
C SER A 280 -11.65 13.06 13.47
N GLY A 281 -12.39 13.61 12.51
CA GLY A 281 -11.86 13.93 11.19
C GLY A 281 -11.62 12.66 10.36
N ILE A 282 -11.09 12.88 9.15
CA ILE A 282 -10.65 11.82 8.23
C ILE A 282 -9.18 12.08 7.92
N GLY A 283 -8.37 11.04 7.94
CA GLY A 283 -6.97 11.19 7.54
C GLY A 283 -6.09 10.01 7.90
N VAL A 284 -4.82 10.17 7.61
CA VAL A 284 -3.80 9.16 7.80
C VAL A 284 -2.49 9.81 8.23
N ALA A 285 -1.75 9.15 9.10
CA ALA A 285 -0.37 9.49 9.39
C ALA A 285 0.53 8.25 9.25
N VAL A 286 1.71 8.47 8.72
CA VAL A 286 2.78 7.48 8.64
C VAL A 286 3.98 8.05 9.35
N ARG A 287 4.63 7.24 10.19
CA ARG A 287 5.90 7.56 10.83
C ARG A 287 6.87 6.41 10.61
N SER A 288 8.02 6.73 10.04
CA SER A 288 9.14 5.81 9.83
C SER A 288 10.31 6.25 10.70
N GLU A 289 10.80 5.37 11.56
CA GLU A 289 12.00 5.56 12.34
C GLU A 289 13.04 4.54 11.91
N ILE A 290 14.22 5.02 11.50
CA ILE A 290 15.36 4.19 11.16
C ILE A 290 16.42 4.41 12.22
N THR A 291 16.84 3.33 12.88
CA THR A 291 17.96 3.35 13.82
C THR A 291 19.16 2.68 13.18
N GLY A 292 20.33 3.26 13.34
CA GLY A 292 21.56 2.73 12.76
C GLY A 292 22.79 3.49 13.19
N ARG A 293 23.90 3.28 12.47
CA ARG A 293 25.17 4.00 12.66
C ARG A 293 25.39 4.98 11.54
N LYS A 294 25.76 6.20 11.93
CA LYS A 294 26.20 7.28 11.04
C LYS A 294 27.41 7.96 11.68
N ASP A 295 28.48 8.11 10.91
CA ASP A 295 29.74 8.70 11.39
C ASP A 295 30.21 8.06 12.70
N ASP A 296 30.16 6.72 12.76
CA ASP A 296 30.49 5.88 13.93
C ASP A 296 29.64 6.11 15.20
N ARG A 297 28.53 6.84 15.10
CA ARG A 297 27.60 7.08 16.22
C ARG A 297 26.26 6.40 15.97
N GLU A 298 25.61 6.00 17.05
CA GLU A 298 24.20 5.61 16.96
C GLU A 298 23.35 6.85 16.71
N ALA A 299 22.40 6.72 15.79
CA ALA A 299 21.50 7.79 15.42
C ALA A 299 20.12 7.22 15.06
N VAL A 300 19.09 8.07 15.14
CA VAL A 300 17.72 7.75 14.72
C VAL A 300 17.27 8.83 13.73
N PHE A 301 16.91 8.39 12.53
CA PHE A 301 16.29 9.25 11.52
C PHE A 301 14.80 8.99 11.48
N CYS A 302 14.01 10.04 11.63
CA CYS A 302 12.56 9.97 11.65
C CYS A 302 11.98 10.70 10.45
N SER A 303 11.11 10.02 9.70
CA SER A 303 10.29 10.63 8.65
C SER A 303 8.82 10.55 9.01
N SER A 304 8.05 11.57 8.71
CA SER A 304 6.61 11.59 8.98
C SER A 304 5.82 12.21 7.84
N LEU A 305 4.67 11.62 7.57
CA LEU A 305 3.68 12.10 6.60
C LEU A 305 2.32 12.18 7.28
N VAL A 306 1.59 13.25 7.04
CA VAL A 306 0.17 13.41 7.40
C VAL A 306 -0.61 13.82 6.16
N HIS A 307 -1.72 13.13 5.89
CA HIS A 307 -2.59 13.45 4.77
C HIS A 307 -4.07 13.31 5.14
N GLY A 308 -4.91 14.19 4.61
CA GLY A 308 -6.35 14.21 4.94
C GLY A 308 -7.17 13.06 4.33
N ASN A 309 -6.60 12.25 3.43
CA ASN A 309 -7.34 11.17 2.77
C ASN A 309 -6.38 10.07 2.28
N THR A 310 -6.55 8.85 2.79
CA THR A 310 -5.74 7.68 2.43
C THR A 310 -5.87 7.31 0.95
N ALA A 311 -7.07 7.40 0.38
CA ALA A 311 -7.26 7.04 -1.03
C ALA A 311 -6.53 8.01 -1.97
N VAL A 312 -6.56 9.31 -1.65
CA VAL A 312 -5.84 10.34 -2.41
C VAL A 312 -4.33 10.13 -2.28
N ALA A 313 -3.81 9.93 -1.06
CA ALA A 313 -2.39 9.68 -0.86
C ALA A 313 -1.92 8.39 -1.56
N SER A 314 -2.72 7.31 -1.51
CA SER A 314 -2.44 6.08 -2.28
C SER A 314 -2.48 6.33 -3.79
N GLY A 315 -3.39 7.19 -4.25
CA GLY A 315 -3.47 7.64 -5.64
C GLY A 315 -2.19 8.34 -6.08
N CYS A 316 -1.69 9.26 -5.26
CA CYS A 316 -0.42 9.96 -5.50
C CYS A 316 0.78 9.01 -5.55
N GLY A 317 0.88 8.07 -4.60
CA GLY A 317 1.95 7.07 -4.57
C GLY A 317 1.94 6.20 -5.84
N THR A 318 0.81 5.58 -6.13
CA THR A 318 0.68 4.67 -7.29
C THR A 318 0.74 5.41 -8.61
N GLY A 319 0.05 6.54 -8.73
CA GLY A 319 0.01 7.35 -9.94
C GLY A 319 1.38 7.93 -10.30
N SER A 320 2.21 8.28 -9.31
CA SER A 320 3.58 8.74 -9.56
C SER A 320 4.44 7.65 -10.20
N ILE A 321 4.33 6.43 -9.76
CA ILE A 321 5.04 5.29 -10.35
C ILE A 321 4.52 5.00 -11.75
N ALA A 322 3.20 5.06 -11.95
CA ALA A 322 2.59 4.93 -13.27
C ALA A 322 3.14 5.99 -14.24
N GLN A 323 3.20 7.25 -13.82
CA GLN A 323 3.79 8.35 -14.61
C GLN A 323 5.25 8.07 -14.96
N LEU A 324 6.08 7.68 -13.98
CA LEU A 324 7.51 7.42 -14.20
C LEU A 324 7.74 6.27 -15.20
N LEU A 325 6.88 5.24 -15.19
CA LEU A 325 6.91 4.15 -16.15
C LEU A 325 6.52 4.62 -17.56
N LEU A 326 5.45 5.41 -17.68
CA LEU A 326 4.99 5.97 -18.95
C LEU A 326 6.01 6.96 -19.56
N ASP A 327 6.64 7.77 -18.71
CA ASP A 327 7.70 8.69 -19.11
C ASP A 327 9.04 7.99 -19.46
N GLY A 328 9.14 6.66 -19.23
CA GLY A 328 10.37 5.89 -19.42
C GLY A 328 11.48 6.22 -18.41
N LYS A 329 11.17 6.99 -17.35
CA LYS A 329 12.12 7.37 -16.28
C LYS A 329 12.38 6.25 -15.28
N LEU A 330 11.44 5.31 -15.17
CA LEU A 330 11.57 4.12 -14.32
C LEU A 330 11.51 2.88 -15.21
N LYS A 331 12.65 2.19 -15.34
CA LYS A 331 12.76 0.96 -16.11
C LYS A 331 13.59 -0.04 -15.32
N LYS A 332 12.92 -1.03 -14.76
CA LYS A 332 13.54 -2.11 -13.97
C LYS A 332 12.81 -3.41 -14.26
N PRO A 333 13.14 -4.13 -15.36
CA PRO A 333 12.52 -5.42 -15.67
C PRO A 333 12.61 -6.39 -14.49
N GLY A 334 11.52 -7.10 -14.24
CA GLY A 334 11.34 -7.96 -13.08
C GLY A 334 10.14 -7.52 -12.25
N VAL A 335 9.82 -8.29 -11.22
CA VAL A 335 8.81 -7.92 -10.20
C VAL A 335 9.56 -7.47 -8.95
N SER A 336 9.34 -6.25 -8.52
CA SER A 336 10.00 -5.69 -7.32
C SER A 336 8.99 -4.94 -6.45
N PRO A 337 9.12 -5.00 -5.12
CA PRO A 337 8.44 -4.05 -4.25
C PRO A 337 9.00 -2.64 -4.47
N VAL A 338 8.20 -1.63 -4.09
CA VAL A 338 8.50 -0.23 -4.42
C VAL A 338 9.83 0.26 -3.84
N GLU A 339 10.20 -0.17 -2.65
CA GLU A 339 11.46 0.18 -1.98
C GLU A 339 12.70 -0.29 -2.74
N GLU A 340 12.58 -1.33 -3.52
CA GLU A 340 13.67 -1.80 -4.39
C GLU A 340 13.67 -1.14 -5.76
N ALA A 341 12.49 -0.73 -6.23
CA ALA A 341 12.30 -0.24 -7.60
C ALA A 341 12.47 1.28 -7.73
N LEU A 342 11.96 2.06 -6.77
CA LEU A 342 11.86 3.51 -6.88
C LEU A 342 13.05 4.21 -6.21
N PRO A 343 13.96 4.86 -6.96
CA PRO A 343 15.03 5.70 -6.43
C PRO A 343 14.50 6.87 -5.59
N THR A 344 15.25 7.25 -4.56
CA THR A 344 14.82 8.29 -3.61
C THR A 344 14.65 9.66 -4.26
N ASP A 345 15.51 10.03 -5.20
CA ASP A 345 15.42 11.30 -5.94
C ASP A 345 14.13 11.38 -6.78
N LEU A 346 13.75 10.29 -7.46
CA LEU A 346 12.49 10.21 -8.20
C LEU A 346 11.28 10.22 -7.27
N PHE A 347 11.38 9.56 -6.13
CA PHE A 347 10.34 9.59 -5.10
C PHE A 347 10.10 11.01 -4.58
N GLU A 348 11.16 11.72 -4.18
CA GLU A 348 11.07 13.09 -3.67
C GLU A 348 10.44 14.05 -4.69
N GLN A 349 10.91 14.01 -5.94
CA GLN A 349 10.35 14.82 -7.04
C GLN A 349 8.87 14.51 -7.26
N ALA A 350 8.51 13.23 -7.25
CA ALA A 350 7.14 12.78 -7.45
C ALA A 350 6.21 13.24 -6.32
N MET A 351 6.64 13.17 -5.07
CA MET A 351 5.86 13.64 -3.92
C MET A 351 5.73 15.16 -3.90
N GLN A 352 6.82 15.87 -4.19
CA GLN A 352 6.82 17.33 -4.27
C GLN A 352 5.84 17.83 -5.34
N SER A 353 5.83 17.23 -6.54
CA SER A 353 4.94 17.62 -7.64
C SER A 353 3.46 17.41 -7.31
N ARG A 354 3.15 16.56 -6.34
CA ARG A 354 1.80 16.23 -5.84
C ARG A 354 1.42 16.96 -4.55
N GLY A 355 2.31 17.82 -4.03
CA GLY A 355 2.10 18.54 -2.78
C GLY A 355 2.09 17.64 -1.54
N ILE A 356 2.58 16.40 -1.66
CA ILE A 356 2.74 15.49 -0.53
C ILE A 356 3.97 15.93 0.27
N LYS A 357 3.74 16.31 1.53
CA LYS A 357 4.80 16.79 2.43
C LYS A 357 5.27 15.68 3.35
N ILE A 358 6.54 15.37 3.31
CA ILE A 358 7.22 14.45 4.22
C ILE A 358 8.20 15.29 5.04
N SER A 359 8.05 15.25 6.36
CA SER A 359 8.96 15.91 7.28
C SER A 359 10.02 14.94 7.78
N HIS A 360 11.22 15.44 8.00
CA HIS A 360 12.38 14.67 8.46
C HIS A 360 13.04 15.33 9.64
N ASN A 361 13.51 14.54 10.60
CA ASN A 361 14.33 14.99 11.72
C ASN A 361 15.23 13.87 12.24
N TRP A 362 16.37 14.26 12.79
CA TRP A 362 17.22 13.40 13.60
C TRP A 362 16.77 13.49 15.06
N LEU A 363 16.69 12.34 15.75
CA LEU A 363 16.29 12.25 17.16
C LEU A 363 17.51 11.99 18.05
#